data_909d6f56154b4bcae11dd856f6279778
#
_entry.id   909d6f56154b4bcae11dd856f6279778
#
_cell.length_a   1.000
_cell.length_b   1.000
_cell.length_c   1.000
_cell.angle_alpha   90.00
_cell.angle_beta   90.00
_cell.angle_gamma   90.00
#
_symmetry.space_group_name_H-M   'P 1'
#
loop_
_entity.id
_entity.type
_entity.pdbx_description
1 polymer ?
#
loop_
_entity_poly.entity_id
_entity_poly.type
_entity_poly.pdbx_seq_one_letter_code
_entity_poly.pdbx_strand_id
1 'polypeptide(L)'
;LAENIHTMAEKGPGRVSPFMVPAMITNMAAGQVSMLNGFKGPNYCPTSACATAAHSIGEAAEMIRRGVASIMVAGGSEAVITPIGIAGFNANKALSTRNESPETASRPFDVSRDGFVMAEGGAVVILEDYEVAVSRGATIYAELIGYGLSADAHHITSPAPGGEGAGRAMKLALKQAGLAPSEVNYINAHGTSTHAGDIAETMAIKSVFGEHAFKLAVSSSKSQLGHLIGAAGAIEAVICVLAMQHAILDRKS
;
A
#
# COMPACT_ATOMS: atom_id res chain seq x y z
N LEU A 1 -2.15 -9.36 20.81
CA LEU A 1 -1.07 -10.31 21.13
C LEU A 1 -0.38 -9.92 22.45
N ALA A 2 0.11 -8.69 22.60
CA ALA A 2 0.82 -8.22 23.80
C ALA A 2 0.03 -8.46 25.08
N GLU A 3 -1.25 -8.09 25.14
CA GLU A 3 -2.13 -8.32 26.30
C GLU A 3 -2.26 -9.81 26.67
N ASN A 4 -2.38 -10.68 25.66
CA ASN A 4 -2.49 -12.12 25.89
C ASN A 4 -1.17 -12.74 26.37
N ILE A 5 -0.01 -12.22 25.90
CA ILE A 5 1.30 -12.61 26.42
C ILE A 5 1.43 -12.21 27.88
N HIS A 6 1.05 -10.99 28.24
CA HIS A 6 1.06 -10.51 29.62
C HIS A 6 0.12 -11.33 30.50
N THR A 7 -1.11 -11.58 30.05
CA THR A 7 -2.07 -12.44 30.74
C THR A 7 -1.53 -13.85 30.98
N MET A 8 -0.89 -14.43 29.97
CA MET A 8 -0.29 -15.77 30.08
C MET A 8 0.83 -15.79 31.12
N ALA A 9 1.68 -14.76 31.12
CA ALA A 9 2.80 -14.67 32.07
C ALA A 9 2.33 -14.48 33.53
N GLU A 10 1.30 -13.67 33.75
CA GLU A 10 0.79 -13.37 35.10
C GLU A 10 -0.22 -14.39 35.62
N LYS A 11 -1.09 -14.91 34.79
CA LYS A 11 -2.29 -15.68 35.17
C LYS A 11 -2.32 -17.10 34.64
N GLY A 12 -1.29 -17.47 33.87
CA GLY A 12 -1.15 -18.81 33.26
C GLY A 12 -1.95 -19.00 31.96
N PRO A 13 -1.68 -20.10 31.24
CA PRO A 13 -2.23 -20.34 29.89
C PRO A 13 -3.75 -20.49 29.84
N GLY A 14 -4.37 -20.95 30.92
CA GLY A 14 -5.84 -21.12 30.99
C GLY A 14 -6.63 -19.80 31.01
N ARG A 15 -5.95 -18.65 31.07
CA ARG A 15 -6.58 -17.31 31.10
C ARG A 15 -6.38 -16.54 29.80
N VAL A 16 -5.70 -17.13 28.81
CA VAL A 16 -5.57 -16.54 27.47
C VAL A 16 -6.95 -16.52 26.79
N SER A 17 -7.24 -15.43 26.08
CA SER A 17 -8.52 -15.27 25.39
C SER A 17 -8.73 -16.36 24.33
N PRO A 18 -9.89 -17.04 24.27
CA PRO A 18 -10.20 -17.97 23.20
C PRO A 18 -10.28 -17.29 21.80
N PHE A 19 -10.43 -15.98 21.78
CA PHE A 19 -10.44 -15.18 20.54
C PHE A 19 -9.06 -14.69 20.12
N MET A 20 -7.99 -15.04 20.85
CA MET A 20 -6.63 -14.59 20.53
C MET A 20 -6.23 -14.95 19.10
N VAL A 21 -6.45 -16.20 18.70
CA VAL A 21 -6.08 -16.66 17.35
C VAL A 21 -6.91 -15.97 16.27
N PRO A 22 -8.25 -15.95 16.33
CA PRO A 22 -9.05 -15.19 15.35
C PRO A 22 -8.72 -13.70 15.28
N ALA A 23 -8.34 -13.09 16.41
CA ALA A 23 -7.96 -11.67 16.45
C ALA A 23 -6.57 -11.38 15.88
N MET A 24 -5.75 -12.41 15.69
CA MET A 24 -4.34 -12.25 15.28
C MET A 24 -4.10 -12.66 13.83
N ILE A 25 -4.87 -13.58 13.25
CA ILE A 25 -4.63 -14.06 11.89
C ILE A 25 -4.93 -12.98 10.87
N THR A 26 -4.04 -12.84 9.90
CA THR A 26 -4.03 -11.71 8.95
C THR A 26 -5.25 -11.65 8.02
N ASN A 27 -5.87 -12.78 7.71
CA ASN A 27 -7.04 -12.84 6.83
C ASN A 27 -8.37 -12.56 7.54
N MET A 28 -8.37 -12.27 8.85
CA MET A 28 -9.63 -12.13 9.59
C MET A 28 -10.38 -10.84 9.24
N ALA A 29 -9.70 -9.78 8.84
CA ALA A 29 -10.35 -8.56 8.34
C ALA A 29 -11.24 -8.90 7.12
N ALA A 30 -10.69 -9.60 6.13
CA ALA A 30 -11.44 -10.10 4.98
C ALA A 30 -12.53 -11.11 5.39
N GLY A 31 -12.24 -12.00 6.35
CA GLY A 31 -13.17 -12.96 6.90
C GLY A 31 -14.39 -12.30 7.55
N GLN A 32 -14.19 -11.23 8.33
CA GLN A 32 -15.29 -10.47 8.95
C GLN A 32 -16.18 -9.80 7.90
N VAL A 33 -15.57 -9.15 6.89
CA VAL A 33 -16.32 -8.56 5.78
C VAL A 33 -17.14 -9.61 5.04
N SER A 34 -16.54 -10.77 4.76
CA SER A 34 -17.24 -11.90 4.12
C SER A 34 -18.44 -12.38 4.94
N MET A 35 -18.25 -12.63 6.23
CA MET A 35 -19.33 -13.11 7.12
C MET A 35 -20.46 -12.10 7.27
N LEU A 36 -20.13 -10.82 7.45
CA LEU A 36 -21.13 -9.76 7.65
C LEU A 36 -21.99 -9.53 6.41
N ASN A 37 -21.43 -9.73 5.22
CA ASN A 37 -22.10 -9.44 3.96
C ASN A 37 -22.56 -10.72 3.23
N GLY A 38 -22.27 -11.90 3.74
CA GLY A 38 -22.60 -13.16 3.10
C GLY A 38 -21.81 -13.42 1.80
N PHE A 39 -20.62 -12.84 1.65
CA PHE A 39 -19.78 -13.03 0.47
C PHE A 39 -19.09 -14.40 0.51
N LYS A 40 -19.29 -15.21 -0.53
CA LYS A 40 -18.83 -16.61 -0.59
C LYS A 40 -17.76 -16.86 -1.65
N GLY A 41 -17.27 -15.81 -2.30
CA GLY A 41 -16.18 -15.89 -3.26
C GLY A 41 -14.81 -16.12 -2.60
N PRO A 42 -13.73 -16.05 -3.37
CA PRO A 42 -12.36 -16.16 -2.84
C PRO A 42 -12.12 -15.17 -1.69
N ASN A 43 -11.51 -15.69 -0.60
CA ASN A 43 -11.26 -14.91 0.61
C ASN A 43 -9.89 -15.29 1.17
N TYR A 44 -8.92 -14.36 1.11
CA TYR A 44 -7.58 -14.54 1.65
C TYR A 44 -6.91 -13.18 1.85
N CYS A 45 -5.75 -13.15 2.47
CA CYS A 45 -4.96 -11.95 2.69
C CYS A 45 -3.54 -12.19 2.13
N PRO A 46 -3.13 -11.54 1.04
CA PRO A 46 -1.73 -11.45 0.70
C PRO A 46 -0.99 -10.71 1.82
N THR A 47 0.28 -11.05 2.02
CA THR A 47 1.12 -10.39 3.03
C THR A 47 2.47 -10.09 2.41
N SER A 48 2.76 -8.81 2.20
CA SER A 48 3.97 -8.32 1.53
C SER A 48 4.39 -6.95 2.06
N ALA A 49 4.36 -6.83 3.39
CA ALA A 49 4.71 -5.59 4.09
C ALA A 49 3.97 -4.37 3.50
N CYS A 50 4.68 -3.29 3.17
CA CYS A 50 4.08 -2.06 2.66
C CYS A 50 3.34 -2.22 1.31
N ALA A 51 3.59 -3.28 0.55
CA ALA A 51 2.93 -3.55 -0.72
C ALA A 51 1.63 -4.36 -0.59
N THR A 52 1.28 -4.82 0.62
CA THR A 52 0.17 -5.75 0.87
C THR A 52 -1.15 -5.31 0.23
N ALA A 53 -1.57 -4.08 0.45
CA ALA A 53 -2.86 -3.60 -0.06
C ALA A 53 -2.84 -3.40 -1.59
N ALA A 54 -1.72 -2.97 -2.16
CA ALA A 54 -1.55 -2.90 -3.62
C ALA A 54 -1.62 -4.30 -4.24
N HIS A 55 -0.98 -5.31 -3.63
CA HIS A 55 -1.10 -6.70 -4.05
C HIS A 55 -2.54 -7.21 -3.90
N SER A 56 -3.23 -6.89 -2.81
CA SER A 56 -4.64 -7.27 -2.62
C SER A 56 -5.52 -6.75 -3.76
N ILE A 57 -5.36 -5.49 -4.14
CA ILE A 57 -6.11 -4.87 -5.24
C ILE A 57 -5.74 -5.51 -6.59
N GLY A 58 -4.45 -5.68 -6.86
CA GLY A 58 -3.97 -6.27 -8.11
C GLY A 58 -4.41 -7.73 -8.29
N GLU A 59 -4.28 -8.56 -7.25
CA GLU A 59 -4.73 -9.96 -7.27
C GLU A 59 -6.24 -10.09 -7.45
N ALA A 60 -7.02 -9.22 -6.79
CA ALA A 60 -8.47 -9.18 -6.99
C ALA A 60 -8.84 -8.83 -8.44
N ALA A 61 -8.16 -7.87 -9.05
CA ALA A 61 -8.36 -7.55 -10.46
C ALA A 61 -7.99 -8.72 -11.38
N GLU A 62 -6.90 -9.45 -11.08
CA GLU A 62 -6.54 -10.66 -11.84
C GLU A 62 -7.56 -11.78 -11.70
N MET A 63 -8.19 -11.92 -10.54
CA MET A 63 -9.30 -12.88 -10.36
C MET A 63 -10.50 -12.51 -11.21
N ILE A 64 -10.85 -11.23 -11.30
CA ILE A 64 -11.93 -10.77 -12.17
C ILE A 64 -11.58 -11.02 -13.64
N ARG A 65 -10.37 -10.67 -14.09
CA ARG A 65 -9.90 -10.93 -15.48
C ARG A 65 -9.93 -12.40 -15.87
N ARG A 66 -9.69 -13.29 -14.90
CA ARG A 66 -9.77 -14.75 -15.10
C ARG A 66 -11.17 -15.31 -14.98
N GLY A 67 -12.18 -14.48 -14.73
CA GLY A 67 -13.58 -14.91 -14.57
C GLY A 67 -13.86 -15.72 -13.28
N VAL A 68 -12.98 -15.62 -12.27
CA VAL A 68 -13.18 -16.32 -10.98
C VAL A 68 -14.28 -15.64 -10.15
N ALA A 69 -14.40 -14.31 -10.27
CA ALA A 69 -15.45 -13.51 -9.67
C ALA A 69 -15.75 -12.31 -10.56
N SER A 70 -16.98 -11.80 -10.52
CA SER A 70 -17.35 -10.59 -11.24
C SER A 70 -17.17 -9.33 -10.40
N ILE A 71 -17.17 -9.46 -9.07
CA ILE A 71 -17.01 -8.36 -8.11
C ILE A 71 -16.09 -8.83 -6.99
N MET A 72 -15.15 -8.00 -6.59
CA MET A 72 -14.24 -8.25 -5.48
C MET A 72 -14.14 -7.00 -4.60
N VAL A 73 -14.14 -7.21 -3.28
CA VAL A 73 -13.75 -6.18 -2.29
C VAL A 73 -12.29 -6.40 -1.96
N ALA A 74 -11.45 -5.41 -2.20
CA ALA A 74 -10.00 -5.50 -2.03
C ALA A 74 -9.44 -4.25 -1.34
N GLY A 75 -8.37 -4.40 -0.61
CA GLY A 75 -7.73 -3.29 0.09
C GLY A 75 -6.83 -3.78 1.22
N GLY A 76 -6.70 -2.99 2.26
CA GLY A 76 -5.90 -3.31 3.43
C GLY A 76 -6.24 -2.46 4.64
N SER A 77 -5.83 -2.94 5.80
CA SER A 77 -5.93 -2.22 7.07
C SER A 77 -4.66 -2.43 7.89
N GLU A 78 -4.34 -1.46 8.72
CA GLU A 78 -3.18 -1.49 9.60
C GLU A 78 -3.50 -0.83 10.94
N ALA A 79 -3.02 -1.43 12.04
CA ALA A 79 -3.14 -0.91 13.41
C ALA A 79 -1.85 -1.24 14.19
N VAL A 80 -0.74 -0.66 13.75
CA VAL A 80 0.62 -1.01 14.17
C VAL A 80 1.18 -0.06 15.24
N ILE A 81 0.49 1.05 15.53
CA ILE A 81 0.95 2.05 16.53
C ILE A 81 0.75 1.49 17.94
N THR A 82 1.64 0.61 18.28
CA THR A 82 1.74 -0.03 19.61
C THR A 82 3.15 0.13 20.14
N PRO A 83 3.38 0.04 21.47
CA PRO A 83 4.73 0.13 22.03
C PRO A 83 5.73 -0.80 21.35
N ILE A 84 5.35 -2.04 21.07
CA ILE A 84 6.24 -3.02 20.40
C ILE A 84 6.44 -2.69 18.92
N GLY A 85 5.41 -2.18 18.22
CA GLY A 85 5.51 -1.76 16.82
C GLY A 85 6.48 -0.58 16.67
N ILE A 86 6.30 0.45 17.50
CA ILE A 86 7.19 1.62 17.51
C ILE A 86 8.62 1.19 17.88
N ALA A 87 8.80 0.37 18.92
CA ALA A 87 10.11 -0.10 19.34
C ALA A 87 10.83 -0.88 18.22
N GLY A 88 10.09 -1.75 17.49
CA GLY A 88 10.64 -2.53 16.41
C GLY A 88 11.15 -1.66 15.25
N PHE A 89 10.34 -0.73 14.75
CA PHE A 89 10.75 0.18 13.68
C PHE A 89 11.82 1.18 14.12
N ASN A 90 11.79 1.61 15.39
CA ASN A 90 12.83 2.47 15.93
C ASN A 90 14.18 1.74 16.06
N ALA A 91 14.17 0.47 16.44
CA ALA A 91 15.39 -0.38 16.47
C ALA A 91 16.03 -0.50 15.07
N ASN A 92 15.21 -0.51 14.01
CA ASN A 92 15.68 -0.50 12.62
C ASN A 92 16.13 0.90 12.14
N LYS A 93 16.02 1.94 12.98
CA LYS A 93 16.31 3.34 12.61
C LYS A 93 15.53 3.80 11.37
N ALA A 94 14.31 3.31 11.22
CA ALA A 94 13.46 3.57 10.05
C ALA A 94 12.53 4.77 10.26
N LEU A 95 12.27 5.15 11.52
CA LEU A 95 11.35 6.24 11.85
C LEU A 95 12.05 7.59 11.87
N SER A 96 11.30 8.64 11.46
CA SER A 96 11.71 10.01 11.69
C SER A 96 11.78 10.29 13.19
N THR A 97 12.80 11.03 13.59
CA THR A 97 13.00 11.47 14.99
C THR A 97 12.68 12.95 15.17
N ARG A 98 12.09 13.61 14.20
CA ARG A 98 11.71 15.04 14.22
C ARG A 98 10.48 15.29 15.11
N ASN A 99 10.62 15.07 16.41
CA ASN A 99 9.54 15.29 17.38
C ASN A 99 9.31 16.77 17.73
N GLU A 100 10.30 17.63 17.47
CA GLU A 100 10.23 19.08 17.72
C GLU A 100 9.31 19.80 16.72
N SER A 101 9.11 19.20 15.53
CA SER A 101 8.26 19.75 14.46
C SER A 101 7.55 18.61 13.77
N PRO A 102 6.56 17.98 14.42
CA PRO A 102 5.91 16.76 13.93
C PRO A 102 5.16 16.97 12.61
N GLU A 103 4.65 18.17 12.37
CA GLU A 103 3.96 18.56 11.14
C GLU A 103 4.86 18.57 9.89
N THR A 104 6.18 18.55 10.08
CA THR A 104 7.20 18.47 9.02
C THR A 104 8.04 17.20 9.11
N ALA A 105 7.63 16.22 9.92
CA ALA A 105 8.41 14.99 10.12
C ALA A 105 8.38 14.11 8.86
N SER A 106 7.20 13.90 8.26
CA SER A 106 7.07 13.21 6.98
C SER A 106 7.33 14.17 5.82
N ARG A 107 8.48 14.01 5.18
CA ARG A 107 8.94 14.89 4.08
C ARG A 107 9.61 14.09 2.97
N PRO A 108 8.84 13.29 2.22
CA PRO A 108 9.36 12.50 1.11
C PRO A 108 10.18 13.34 0.14
N PHE A 109 11.28 12.77 -0.33
CA PHE A 109 12.23 13.37 -1.29
C PHE A 109 13.00 14.60 -0.80
N ASP A 110 12.71 15.12 0.39
CA ASP A 110 13.44 16.26 0.98
C ASP A 110 14.88 15.85 1.35
N VAL A 111 15.83 16.78 1.20
CA VAL A 111 17.24 16.54 1.48
C VAL A 111 17.48 16.24 2.96
N SER A 112 16.67 16.81 3.86
CA SER A 112 16.79 16.67 5.32
C SER A 112 15.95 15.53 5.89
N ARG A 113 15.28 14.71 5.04
CA ARG A 113 14.46 13.59 5.50
C ARG A 113 15.28 12.58 6.32
N ASP A 114 14.66 11.99 7.32
CA ASP A 114 15.33 11.14 8.31
C ASP A 114 14.62 9.83 8.64
N GLY A 115 13.53 9.53 7.95
CA GLY A 115 12.73 8.32 8.17
C GLY A 115 11.25 8.56 7.95
N PHE A 116 10.44 7.50 8.04
CA PHE A 116 9.00 7.61 7.87
C PHE A 116 8.27 7.92 9.19
N VAL A 117 7.06 8.42 9.09
CA VAL A 117 6.12 8.56 10.20
C VAL A 117 5.12 7.42 10.12
N MET A 118 4.98 6.63 11.20
CA MET A 118 3.99 5.55 11.27
C MET A 118 2.57 6.13 11.27
N ALA A 119 1.67 5.45 10.56
CA ALA A 119 0.25 5.75 10.56
C ALA A 119 -0.58 4.47 10.58
N GLU A 120 -1.82 4.60 10.97
CA GLU A 120 -2.83 3.55 11.00
C GLU A 120 -4.03 3.93 10.12
N GLY A 121 -4.78 2.93 9.72
CA GLY A 121 -6.01 3.13 8.98
C GLY A 121 -6.33 1.97 8.07
N GLY A 122 -7.34 2.16 7.24
CA GLY A 122 -7.75 1.16 6.26
C GLY A 122 -8.50 1.80 5.11
N ALA A 123 -8.36 1.19 3.95
CA ALA A 123 -9.15 1.54 2.77
C ALA A 123 -9.47 0.28 1.98
N VAL A 124 -10.61 0.30 1.33
CA VAL A 124 -11.04 -0.75 0.41
C VAL A 124 -11.59 -0.13 -0.87
N VAL A 125 -11.44 -0.85 -1.96
CA VAL A 125 -12.08 -0.57 -3.24
C VAL A 125 -12.97 -1.74 -3.61
N ILE A 126 -14.06 -1.46 -4.32
CA ILE A 126 -14.90 -2.47 -4.96
C ILE A 126 -14.45 -2.51 -6.41
N LEU A 127 -13.87 -3.62 -6.82
CA LEU A 127 -13.51 -3.91 -8.20
C LEU A 127 -14.65 -4.71 -8.83
N GLU A 128 -14.99 -4.37 -10.04
CA GLU A 128 -16.06 -5.02 -10.78
C GLU A 128 -15.63 -5.19 -12.25
N ASP A 129 -16.09 -6.27 -12.86
CA ASP A 129 -15.98 -6.45 -14.29
C ASP A 129 -16.63 -5.28 -15.02
N TYR A 130 -15.94 -4.71 -16.02
CA TYR A 130 -16.38 -3.49 -16.71
C TYR A 130 -17.76 -3.64 -17.33
N GLU A 131 -18.00 -4.74 -18.05
CA GLU A 131 -19.27 -4.98 -18.73
C GLU A 131 -20.42 -5.19 -17.72
N VAL A 132 -20.14 -5.82 -16.60
CA VAL A 132 -21.11 -5.99 -15.49
C VAL A 132 -21.44 -4.62 -14.89
N ALA A 133 -20.45 -3.79 -14.62
CA ALA A 133 -20.65 -2.45 -14.07
C ALA A 133 -21.48 -1.56 -15.02
N VAL A 134 -21.16 -1.57 -16.31
CA VAL A 134 -21.92 -0.83 -17.34
C VAL A 134 -23.34 -1.33 -17.43
N SER A 135 -23.55 -2.66 -17.49
CA SER A 135 -24.88 -3.25 -17.68
C SER A 135 -25.87 -2.90 -16.56
N ARG A 136 -25.38 -2.68 -15.34
CA ARG A 136 -26.22 -2.27 -14.19
C ARG A 136 -26.27 -0.77 -13.95
N GLY A 137 -25.62 0.03 -14.80
CA GLY A 137 -25.58 1.49 -14.66
C GLY A 137 -24.76 1.98 -13.47
N ALA A 138 -23.68 1.26 -13.10
CA ALA A 138 -22.81 1.66 -12.01
C ALA A 138 -22.06 2.96 -12.31
N THR A 139 -21.79 3.75 -11.26
CA THR A 139 -20.82 4.83 -11.37
C THR A 139 -19.42 4.25 -11.39
N ILE A 140 -18.72 4.39 -12.49
CA ILE A 140 -17.32 3.96 -12.64
C ILE A 140 -16.43 5.16 -12.33
N TYR A 141 -15.60 5.04 -11.30
CA TYR A 141 -14.69 6.10 -10.86
C TYR A 141 -13.36 6.07 -11.63
N ALA A 142 -12.87 4.88 -11.94
CA ALA A 142 -11.64 4.65 -12.70
C ALA A 142 -11.59 3.20 -13.20
N GLU A 143 -10.69 2.93 -14.14
CA GLU A 143 -10.37 1.59 -14.59
C GLU A 143 -8.97 1.18 -14.10
N LEU A 144 -8.85 -0.03 -13.55
CA LEU A 144 -7.55 -0.62 -13.21
C LEU A 144 -7.05 -1.43 -14.42
N ILE A 145 -6.21 -0.82 -15.21
CA ILE A 145 -5.76 -1.35 -16.50
C ILE A 145 -4.42 -2.10 -16.45
N GLY A 146 -3.61 -1.90 -15.40
CA GLY A 146 -2.31 -2.54 -15.30
C GLY A 146 -1.89 -2.84 -13.88
N TYR A 147 -1.20 -3.97 -13.71
CA TYR A 147 -0.64 -4.44 -12.46
C TYR A 147 0.74 -5.04 -12.69
N GLY A 148 1.72 -4.74 -11.84
CA GLY A 148 3.07 -5.24 -11.96
C GLY A 148 3.65 -5.69 -10.63
N LEU A 149 4.22 -6.88 -10.60
CA LEU A 149 4.84 -7.52 -9.46
C LEU A 149 6.33 -7.75 -9.71
N SER A 150 7.13 -7.57 -8.68
CA SER A 150 8.54 -7.96 -8.69
C SER A 150 9.05 -8.16 -7.27
N ALA A 151 10.23 -8.73 -7.14
CA ALA A 151 10.97 -8.83 -5.88
C ALA A 151 12.42 -8.44 -6.12
N ASP A 152 13.01 -7.72 -5.17
CA ASP A 152 14.40 -7.24 -5.31
C ASP A 152 15.43 -8.36 -5.22
N ALA A 153 15.18 -9.41 -4.43
CA ALA A 153 16.12 -10.50 -4.14
C ALA A 153 17.52 -9.98 -3.75
N HIS A 154 17.57 -8.90 -2.99
CA HIS A 154 18.79 -8.15 -2.67
C HIS A 154 19.13 -8.17 -1.17
N HIS A 155 18.29 -7.57 -0.35
CA HIS A 155 18.52 -7.40 1.09
C HIS A 155 17.20 -7.46 1.85
N ILE A 156 17.25 -7.80 3.15
CA ILE A 156 16.03 -7.97 3.97
C ILE A 156 15.23 -6.67 4.15
N THR A 157 15.89 -5.49 4.14
CA THR A 157 15.25 -4.19 4.38
C THR A 157 15.64 -3.10 3.40
N SER A 158 16.80 -3.19 2.75
CA SER A 158 17.29 -2.16 1.84
C SER A 158 16.84 -2.42 0.40
N PRO A 159 16.43 -1.38 -0.33
CA PRO A 159 16.07 -1.53 -1.73
C PRO A 159 17.29 -1.93 -2.58
N ALA A 160 17.05 -2.62 -3.68
CA ALA A 160 18.08 -2.93 -4.66
C ALA A 160 18.69 -1.64 -5.25
N PRO A 161 19.99 -1.62 -5.57
CA PRO A 161 20.65 -0.47 -6.17
C PRO A 161 19.89 0.03 -7.41
N GLY A 162 19.71 1.35 -7.50
CA GLY A 162 18.98 1.97 -8.61
C GLY A 162 17.47 1.72 -8.63
N GLY A 163 16.89 1.07 -7.62
CA GLY A 163 15.48 0.74 -7.56
C GLY A 163 15.05 -0.23 -8.66
N GLU A 164 15.93 -1.19 -9.02
CA GLU A 164 15.74 -2.08 -10.16
C GLU A 164 14.43 -2.87 -10.07
N GLY A 165 14.09 -3.42 -8.90
CA GLY A 165 12.84 -4.13 -8.68
C GLY A 165 11.61 -3.25 -8.89
N ALA A 166 11.59 -2.05 -8.31
CA ALA A 166 10.51 -1.09 -8.53
C ALA A 166 10.38 -0.73 -10.02
N GLY A 167 11.52 -0.55 -10.71
CA GLY A 167 11.53 -0.32 -12.17
C GLY A 167 10.92 -1.48 -12.96
N ARG A 168 11.17 -2.74 -12.57
CA ARG A 168 10.53 -3.92 -13.20
C ARG A 168 9.02 -3.94 -12.97
N ALA A 169 8.57 -3.67 -11.74
CA ALA A 169 7.15 -3.61 -11.42
C ALA A 169 6.43 -2.56 -12.28
N MET A 170 6.97 -1.34 -12.38
CA MET A 170 6.42 -0.29 -13.23
C MET A 170 6.35 -0.71 -14.71
N LYS A 171 7.43 -1.29 -15.25
CA LYS A 171 7.46 -1.80 -16.64
C LYS A 171 6.43 -2.89 -16.89
N LEU A 172 6.21 -3.80 -15.94
CA LEU A 172 5.20 -4.84 -16.04
C LEU A 172 3.78 -4.27 -16.03
N ALA A 173 3.50 -3.29 -15.15
CA ALA A 173 2.22 -2.60 -15.12
C ALA A 173 1.93 -1.87 -16.45
N LEU A 174 2.90 -1.12 -16.98
CA LEU A 174 2.80 -0.46 -18.28
C LEU A 174 2.56 -1.46 -19.41
N LYS A 175 3.30 -2.57 -19.41
CA LYS A 175 3.14 -3.63 -20.39
C LYS A 175 1.72 -4.23 -20.36
N GLN A 176 1.20 -4.51 -19.20
CA GLN A 176 -0.15 -5.05 -19.05
C GLN A 176 -1.21 -4.03 -19.48
N ALA A 177 -1.01 -2.76 -19.14
CA ALA A 177 -1.89 -1.67 -19.56
C ALA A 177 -1.84 -1.35 -21.05
N GLY A 178 -0.81 -1.80 -21.77
CA GLY A 178 -0.58 -1.44 -23.17
C GLY A 178 -0.18 0.01 -23.36
N LEU A 179 0.35 0.66 -22.32
CA LEU A 179 0.73 2.08 -22.35
C LEU A 179 2.22 2.29 -22.57
N ALA A 180 2.56 3.32 -23.31
CA ALA A 180 3.91 3.86 -23.34
C ALA A 180 4.18 4.70 -22.06
N PRO A 181 5.43 4.78 -21.58
CA PRO A 181 5.77 5.62 -20.44
C PRO A 181 5.31 7.08 -20.56
N SER A 182 5.30 7.63 -21.79
CA SER A 182 4.88 9.01 -22.08
C SER A 182 3.38 9.29 -21.89
N GLU A 183 2.57 8.25 -21.72
CA GLU A 183 1.13 8.38 -21.50
C GLU A 183 0.75 8.47 -20.02
N VAL A 184 1.71 8.24 -19.11
CA VAL A 184 1.50 8.39 -17.66
C VAL A 184 1.63 9.87 -17.29
N ASN A 185 0.67 10.37 -16.52
CA ASN A 185 0.61 11.77 -16.11
C ASN A 185 1.01 11.99 -14.65
N TYR A 186 0.76 10.99 -13.80
CA TYR A 186 0.99 11.10 -12.36
C TYR A 186 1.46 9.78 -11.75
N ILE A 187 2.35 9.88 -10.79
CA ILE A 187 2.75 8.79 -9.88
C ILE A 187 2.47 9.23 -8.44
N ASN A 188 1.61 8.48 -7.76
CA ASN A 188 1.58 8.48 -6.30
C ASN A 188 2.71 7.57 -5.82
N ALA A 189 3.81 8.17 -5.42
CA ALA A 189 5.03 7.46 -5.10
C ALA A 189 4.95 6.73 -3.76
N HIS A 190 5.74 5.68 -3.60
CA HIS A 190 5.93 5.08 -2.29
C HIS A 190 6.50 6.09 -1.30
N GLY A 191 7.54 6.84 -1.69
CA GLY A 191 8.01 8.06 -1.04
C GLY A 191 7.84 8.07 0.48
N THR A 192 8.61 7.24 1.19
CA THR A 192 8.43 7.04 2.64
C THR A 192 9.16 8.07 3.49
N SER A 193 9.88 9.01 2.88
CA SER A 193 10.77 9.93 3.60
C SER A 193 12.00 9.23 4.20
N THR A 194 12.34 8.03 3.70
CA THR A 194 13.58 7.35 4.07
C THR A 194 14.70 7.72 3.11
N HIS A 195 15.94 7.80 3.61
CA HIS A 195 17.07 8.25 2.80
C HIS A 195 17.28 7.35 1.57
N ALA A 196 17.44 6.05 1.77
CA ALA A 196 17.72 5.10 0.69
C ALA A 196 16.50 4.83 -0.21
N GLY A 197 15.29 4.74 0.38
CA GLY A 197 14.07 4.41 -0.35
C GLY A 197 13.73 5.45 -1.41
N ASP A 198 13.71 6.71 -1.03
CA ASP A 198 13.32 7.81 -1.93
C ASP A 198 14.35 8.00 -3.07
N ILE A 199 15.66 7.76 -2.80
CA ILE A 199 16.69 7.77 -3.85
C ILE A 199 16.45 6.64 -4.84
N ALA A 200 16.27 5.41 -4.34
CA ALA A 200 16.06 4.24 -5.19
C ALA A 200 14.81 4.39 -6.06
N GLU A 201 13.73 4.89 -5.50
CA GLU A 201 12.48 5.14 -6.23
C GLU A 201 12.66 6.23 -7.30
N THR A 202 13.33 7.34 -6.97
CA THR A 202 13.66 8.38 -7.95
C THR A 202 14.46 7.82 -9.13
N MET A 203 15.45 6.96 -8.85
CA MET A 203 16.26 6.31 -9.90
C MET A 203 15.42 5.35 -10.74
N ALA A 204 14.54 4.58 -10.12
CA ALA A 204 13.61 3.70 -10.81
C ALA A 204 12.69 4.46 -11.77
N ILE A 205 12.06 5.55 -11.29
CA ILE A 205 11.19 6.40 -12.11
C ILE A 205 11.96 6.95 -13.30
N LYS A 206 13.15 7.52 -13.09
CA LYS A 206 13.99 8.03 -14.18
C LYS A 206 14.38 6.94 -15.18
N SER A 207 14.69 5.74 -14.71
CA SER A 207 15.05 4.59 -15.56
C SER A 207 13.89 4.11 -16.43
N VAL A 208 12.66 4.19 -15.94
CA VAL A 208 11.45 3.71 -16.65
C VAL A 208 10.95 4.76 -17.63
N PHE A 209 10.88 6.02 -17.18
CA PHE A 209 10.21 7.10 -17.91
C PHE A 209 11.17 7.96 -18.74
N GLY A 210 12.50 7.82 -18.58
CA GLY A 210 13.50 8.58 -19.34
C GLY A 210 13.26 10.08 -19.24
N GLU A 211 13.29 10.79 -20.38
CA GLU A 211 13.02 12.23 -20.44
C GLU A 211 11.61 12.62 -19.99
N HIS A 212 10.64 11.69 -20.07
CA HIS A 212 9.28 11.94 -19.60
C HIS A 212 9.21 12.07 -18.07
N ALA A 213 10.16 11.48 -17.34
CA ALA A 213 10.22 11.61 -15.88
C ALA A 213 10.27 13.07 -15.39
N PHE A 214 10.80 13.99 -16.20
CA PHE A 214 10.86 15.43 -15.89
C PHE A 214 9.58 16.21 -16.21
N LYS A 215 8.62 15.55 -16.86
CA LYS A 215 7.29 16.12 -17.20
C LYS A 215 6.20 15.50 -16.36
N LEU A 216 6.48 14.36 -15.75
CA LEU A 216 5.58 13.57 -14.94
C LEU A 216 5.37 14.23 -13.58
N ALA A 217 4.13 14.35 -13.14
CA ALA A 217 3.83 14.74 -11.78
C ALA A 217 4.11 13.57 -10.83
N VAL A 218 4.88 13.82 -9.77
CA VAL A 218 5.19 12.80 -8.75
C VAL A 218 4.98 13.42 -7.37
N SER A 219 4.22 12.76 -6.52
CA SER A 219 4.09 13.13 -5.12
C SER A 219 3.87 11.90 -4.25
N SER A 220 4.08 12.02 -2.95
CA SER A 220 3.77 10.97 -1.98
C SER A 220 2.73 11.46 -0.97
N SER A 221 1.59 10.81 -0.93
CA SER A 221 0.52 11.08 0.05
C SER A 221 0.98 10.87 1.50
N LYS A 222 2.10 10.17 1.70
CA LYS A 222 2.70 9.96 3.02
C LYS A 222 3.24 11.24 3.65
N SER A 223 3.43 12.30 2.87
CA SER A 223 3.74 13.64 3.39
C SER A 223 2.64 14.19 4.31
N GLN A 224 1.39 13.79 4.10
CA GLN A 224 0.23 14.24 4.86
C GLN A 224 -0.29 13.17 5.84
N LEU A 225 -0.33 11.92 5.38
CA LEU A 225 -1.00 10.82 6.10
C LEU A 225 -0.02 9.99 6.95
N GLY A 226 1.29 10.11 6.69
CA GLY A 226 2.24 9.13 7.19
C GLY A 226 2.18 7.82 6.42
N HIS A 227 2.92 6.82 6.89
CA HIS A 227 3.01 5.51 6.26
C HIS A 227 2.09 4.50 6.95
N LEU A 228 1.00 4.12 6.29
CA LEU A 228 0.03 3.14 6.80
C LEU A 228 0.48 1.68 6.59
N ILE A 229 1.77 1.44 6.41
CA ILE A 229 2.39 0.11 6.27
C ILE A 229 1.60 -0.77 5.28
N GLY A 230 0.95 -1.85 5.76
CA GLY A 230 0.21 -2.78 4.91
C GLY A 230 -1.03 -2.18 4.24
N ALA A 231 -1.60 -1.13 4.80
CA ALA A 231 -2.77 -0.43 4.23
C ALA A 231 -2.39 0.68 3.23
N ALA A 232 -1.10 1.05 3.11
CA ALA A 232 -0.67 2.20 2.33
C ALA A 232 -1.17 2.17 0.87
N GLY A 233 -0.99 1.06 0.17
CA GLY A 233 -1.37 0.96 -1.24
C GLY A 233 -2.87 1.11 -1.49
N ALA A 234 -3.73 0.78 -0.53
CA ALA A 234 -5.18 0.95 -0.68
C ALA A 234 -5.58 2.42 -0.56
N ILE A 235 -5.09 3.12 0.46
CA ILE A 235 -5.40 4.55 0.61
C ILE A 235 -4.82 5.37 -0.56
N GLU A 236 -3.65 5.01 -1.03
CA GLU A 236 -3.00 5.63 -2.19
C GLU A 236 -3.80 5.41 -3.49
N ALA A 237 -4.36 4.21 -3.69
CA ALA A 237 -5.26 3.94 -4.81
C ALA A 237 -6.52 4.83 -4.73
N VAL A 238 -7.15 4.94 -3.56
CA VAL A 238 -8.31 5.83 -3.34
C VAL A 238 -7.94 7.28 -3.63
N ILE A 239 -6.77 7.76 -3.15
CA ILE A 239 -6.30 9.11 -3.42
C ILE A 239 -6.08 9.34 -4.91
N CYS A 240 -5.50 8.39 -5.65
CA CYS A 240 -5.35 8.49 -7.09
C CYS A 240 -6.70 8.64 -7.80
N VAL A 241 -7.69 7.84 -7.40
CA VAL A 241 -9.06 7.94 -7.95
C VAL A 241 -9.68 9.31 -7.66
N LEU A 242 -9.57 9.79 -6.42
CA LEU A 242 -10.08 11.11 -6.03
C LEU A 242 -9.34 12.25 -6.75
N ALA A 243 -8.02 12.12 -6.92
CA ALA A 243 -7.22 13.09 -7.67
C ALA A 243 -7.70 13.21 -9.12
N MET A 244 -8.02 12.10 -9.77
CA MET A 244 -8.62 12.09 -11.12
C MET A 244 -10.02 12.73 -11.12
N GLN A 245 -10.88 12.39 -10.16
CA GLN A 245 -12.24 12.90 -10.08
C GLN A 245 -12.29 14.41 -9.85
N HIS A 246 -11.38 14.93 -9.05
CA HIS A 246 -11.37 16.36 -8.67
C HIS A 246 -10.34 17.19 -9.44
N ALA A 247 -9.52 16.56 -10.30
CA ALA A 247 -8.41 17.19 -11.01
C ALA A 247 -7.44 17.96 -10.08
N ILE A 248 -7.18 17.39 -8.90
CA ILE A 248 -6.32 17.98 -7.86
C ILE A 248 -5.17 17.01 -7.56
N LEU A 249 -3.95 17.51 -7.63
CA LEU A 249 -2.74 16.81 -7.18
C LEU A 249 -2.12 17.59 -6.03
N ASP A 250 -1.70 16.89 -4.98
CA ASP A 250 -0.91 17.49 -3.91
C ASP A 250 0.50 17.81 -4.43
N ARG A 251 0.95 19.05 -4.19
CA ARG A 251 2.28 19.54 -4.56
C ARG A 251 3.18 19.74 -3.34
N LYS A 252 2.81 19.23 -2.18
CA LYS A 252 3.53 19.49 -0.93
C LYS A 252 4.73 18.57 -0.68
N SER A 253 5.07 17.74 -1.62
CA SER A 253 6.25 16.85 -1.58
C SER A 253 7.34 17.30 -2.53
#